data_145cd2988fefa720024defdc1d7028a8
#
_entry.id   145cd2988fefa720024defdc1d7028a8
#
_cell.length_a   1.000
_cell.length_b   1.000
_cell.length_c   1.000
_cell.angle_alpha   90.00
_cell.angle_beta   90.00
_cell.angle_gamma   90.00
#
_symmetry.space_group_name_H-M   'P 1'
#
loop_
_entity.id
_entity.type
_entity.pdbx_description
1 polymer ?
#
loop_
_entity_poly.entity_id
_entity_poly.type
_entity_poly.pdbx_seq_one_letter_code
_entity_poly.pdbx_strand_id
1 'polypeptide(L)'
;MTHPLLEALQVNEAQFIALRRRFHQQPEIGFEEHQTSSEVARLLGEWGYEVHRGLAGTGVVGTLRVGEGKKRLGLRADMDALPMQERSGKPWASQVDGRFHGCGHDGHTTTLLYAAEYLARIRQFTGTLQLIFQPAEELLYGGRVMVEDGLFDQFPCDAIFGLHNMPGQPLGKIGLRDGAMMASSDTLHIEVKGVGGHGAVPEHTVDATLVACHITLALQSIVSRNITPFEPAVVTVGSIQAGHAPNIINDHVLMKLTVRTLNEQVRETVLQRIHDIAVAQAESFNATATLTHVNGSPVLRNDPATNAMVREVATALFGAEQVGEVKPFMGSEDFAFMLEQHPHGSYFTIGAGDEPDRCMVHNPGYDFNDALLLTGAALWCGLTERYLR
;
A
#
# COMPACT_ATOMS: atom_id res chain seq x y z
N MET A 1 -15.26 20.54 24.43
CA MET A 1 -16.01 21.19 23.33
C MET A 1 -15.54 20.54 22.04
N THR A 2 -16.47 20.08 21.22
CA THR A 2 -16.16 19.47 19.92
C THR A 2 -15.58 20.55 19.01
N HIS A 3 -14.58 20.20 18.19
CA HIS A 3 -13.98 21.14 17.25
C HIS A 3 -15.02 21.55 16.16
N PRO A 4 -15.16 22.85 15.79
CA PRO A 4 -16.17 23.30 14.82
C PRO A 4 -16.16 22.58 13.47
N LEU A 5 -14.97 22.16 12.99
CA LEU A 5 -14.82 21.39 11.77
C LEU A 5 -15.53 20.02 11.87
N LEU A 6 -15.42 19.34 13.02
CA LEU A 6 -16.11 18.05 13.24
C LEU A 6 -17.62 18.20 13.21
N GLU A 7 -18.16 19.26 13.86
CA GLU A 7 -19.59 19.56 13.85
C GLU A 7 -20.08 19.86 12.42
N ALA A 8 -19.29 20.60 11.64
CA ALA A 8 -19.64 20.94 10.26
C ALA A 8 -19.61 19.75 9.29
N LEU A 9 -18.68 18.81 9.49
CA LEU A 9 -18.62 17.55 8.74
C LEU A 9 -19.75 16.61 9.15
N GLN A 10 -20.06 16.46 10.42
CA GLN A 10 -21.02 15.47 10.96
C GLN A 10 -22.40 15.57 10.31
N VAL A 11 -22.78 16.74 9.77
CA VAL A 11 -24.06 16.96 9.08
C VAL A 11 -24.26 15.99 7.92
N ASN A 12 -23.19 15.64 7.20
CA ASN A 12 -23.25 14.80 5.99
C ASN A 12 -22.73 13.34 6.23
N GLU A 13 -22.40 12.97 7.45
CA GLU A 13 -21.78 11.69 7.79
C GLU A 13 -22.56 10.48 7.25
N ALA A 14 -23.88 10.47 7.44
CA ALA A 14 -24.74 9.37 6.99
C ALA A 14 -24.70 9.16 5.46
N GLN A 15 -24.56 10.24 4.68
CA GLN A 15 -24.42 10.18 3.24
C GLN A 15 -23.12 9.48 2.83
N PHE A 16 -22.02 9.79 3.50
CA PHE A 16 -20.71 9.20 3.18
C PHE A 16 -20.61 7.75 3.69
N ILE A 17 -21.23 7.41 4.81
CA ILE A 17 -21.39 6.01 5.22
C ILE A 17 -22.12 5.20 4.13
N ALA A 18 -23.22 5.75 3.59
CA ALA A 18 -23.96 5.10 2.51
C ALA A 18 -23.13 4.98 1.22
N LEU A 19 -22.30 5.99 0.89
CA LEU A 19 -21.41 5.97 -0.27
C LEU A 19 -20.32 4.87 -0.10
N ARG A 20 -19.65 4.80 1.06
CA ARG A 20 -18.63 3.77 1.35
C ARG A 20 -19.22 2.37 1.18
N ARG A 21 -20.41 2.14 1.75
CA ARG A 21 -21.09 0.83 1.64
C ARG A 21 -21.49 0.48 0.22
N ARG A 22 -21.77 1.45 -0.64
CA ARG A 22 -22.00 1.21 -2.08
C ARG A 22 -20.70 0.78 -2.79
N PHE A 23 -19.55 1.44 -2.51
CA PHE A 23 -18.27 0.97 -3.03
C PHE A 23 -17.95 -0.44 -2.54
N HIS A 24 -18.19 -0.71 -1.26
CA HIS A 24 -17.98 -2.03 -0.68
C HIS A 24 -18.78 -3.15 -1.37
N GLN A 25 -20.01 -2.84 -1.79
CA GLN A 25 -20.88 -3.80 -2.50
C GLN A 25 -20.43 -4.07 -3.94
N GLN A 26 -19.63 -3.19 -4.54
CA GLN A 26 -19.19 -3.27 -5.93
C GLN A 26 -17.65 -3.18 -6.04
N PRO A 27 -16.91 -4.09 -5.38
CA PRO A 27 -15.46 -4.05 -5.36
C PRO A 27 -14.86 -4.37 -6.72
N GLU A 28 -13.88 -3.57 -7.13
CA GLU A 28 -13.13 -3.73 -8.38
C GLU A 28 -11.64 -3.91 -8.05
N ILE A 29 -10.99 -4.87 -8.69
CA ILE A 29 -9.57 -5.17 -8.45
C ILE A 29 -8.66 -4.21 -9.23
N GLY A 30 -7.39 -4.19 -8.87
CA GLY A 30 -6.40 -3.28 -9.43
C GLY A 30 -6.39 -3.21 -10.96
N PHE A 31 -6.40 -1.99 -11.48
CA PHE A 31 -6.55 -1.59 -12.89
C PHE A 31 -7.92 -1.90 -13.53
N GLU A 32 -8.88 -2.41 -12.77
CA GLU A 32 -10.26 -2.64 -13.22
C GLU A 32 -11.29 -1.75 -12.48
N GLU A 33 -10.87 -0.70 -11.75
CA GLU A 33 -11.70 0.18 -10.92
C GLU A 33 -12.55 1.16 -11.74
N HIS A 34 -13.20 0.69 -12.81
CA HIS A 34 -13.90 1.54 -13.78
C HIS A 34 -15.13 2.25 -13.22
N GLN A 35 -15.95 1.56 -12.41
CA GLN A 35 -17.14 2.13 -11.79
C GLN A 35 -16.75 3.07 -10.65
N THR A 36 -15.82 2.63 -9.78
CA THR A 36 -15.27 3.43 -8.68
C THR A 36 -14.67 4.73 -9.20
N SER A 37 -13.77 4.65 -10.20
CA SER A 37 -13.16 5.79 -10.86
C SER A 37 -14.20 6.74 -11.48
N SER A 38 -15.25 6.18 -12.11
CA SER A 38 -16.30 6.98 -12.73
C SER A 38 -17.15 7.71 -11.70
N GLU A 39 -17.48 7.07 -10.58
CA GLU A 39 -18.25 7.71 -9.50
C GLU A 39 -17.42 8.79 -8.79
N VAL A 40 -16.13 8.54 -8.53
CA VAL A 40 -15.20 9.54 -8.00
C VAL A 40 -15.14 10.76 -8.91
N ALA A 41 -14.91 10.56 -10.20
CA ALA A 41 -14.81 11.63 -11.18
C ALA A 41 -16.13 12.44 -11.28
N ARG A 42 -17.28 11.76 -11.26
CA ARG A 42 -18.60 12.38 -11.28
C ARG A 42 -18.80 13.30 -10.06
N LEU A 43 -18.55 12.78 -8.85
CA LEU A 43 -18.73 13.52 -7.61
C LEU A 43 -17.81 14.75 -7.55
N LEU A 44 -16.53 14.58 -7.88
CA LEU A 44 -15.59 15.71 -7.92
C LEU A 44 -16.02 16.79 -8.92
N GLY A 45 -16.49 16.39 -10.11
CA GLY A 45 -17.00 17.32 -11.12
C GLY A 45 -18.25 18.09 -10.64
N GLU A 46 -19.18 17.42 -9.95
CA GLU A 46 -20.37 18.05 -9.36
C GLU A 46 -20.02 19.06 -8.26
N TRP A 47 -18.94 18.84 -7.52
CA TRP A 47 -18.45 19.76 -6.49
C TRP A 47 -17.54 20.86 -7.04
N GLY A 48 -17.28 20.86 -8.36
CA GLY A 48 -16.53 21.92 -9.04
C GLY A 48 -15.04 21.79 -9.04
N TYR A 49 -14.50 20.55 -8.89
CA TYR A 49 -13.12 20.25 -9.19
C TYR A 49 -12.90 20.15 -10.71
N GLU A 50 -11.72 20.58 -11.16
CA GLU A 50 -11.20 20.20 -12.47
C GLU A 50 -10.75 18.74 -12.39
N VAL A 51 -11.36 17.86 -13.19
CA VAL A 51 -11.17 16.41 -13.10
C VAL A 51 -10.35 15.89 -14.27
N HIS A 52 -9.25 15.20 -13.96
CA HIS A 52 -8.46 14.43 -14.91
C HIS A 52 -8.62 12.93 -14.63
N ARG A 53 -8.70 12.13 -15.71
CA ARG A 53 -8.85 10.68 -15.64
C ARG A 53 -7.83 9.99 -16.54
N GLY A 54 -7.48 8.75 -16.18
CA GLY A 54 -6.72 7.85 -17.06
C GLY A 54 -5.26 7.67 -16.70
N LEU A 55 -4.71 8.36 -15.68
CA LEU A 55 -3.41 7.99 -15.12
C LEU A 55 -3.49 6.55 -14.58
N ALA A 56 -2.54 5.71 -14.93
CA ALA A 56 -2.59 4.28 -14.63
C ALA A 56 -3.93 3.62 -15.05
N GLY A 57 -4.54 4.08 -16.12
CA GLY A 57 -5.80 3.56 -16.68
C GLY A 57 -7.06 4.03 -15.96
N THR A 58 -7.19 3.80 -14.65
CA THR A 58 -8.40 4.11 -13.87
C THR A 58 -8.21 5.22 -12.83
N GLY A 59 -7.00 5.73 -12.66
CA GLY A 59 -6.69 6.80 -11.70
C GLY A 59 -7.42 8.12 -12.03
N VAL A 60 -7.74 8.87 -10.98
CA VAL A 60 -8.44 10.16 -11.06
C VAL A 60 -7.68 11.20 -10.27
N VAL A 61 -7.52 12.40 -10.85
CA VAL A 61 -7.00 13.56 -10.12
C VAL A 61 -8.04 14.68 -10.16
N GLY A 62 -8.43 15.20 -8.98
CA GLY A 62 -9.28 16.34 -8.83
C GLY A 62 -8.48 17.56 -8.37
N THR A 63 -8.50 18.62 -9.15
CA THR A 63 -7.82 19.88 -8.84
C THR A 63 -8.80 20.95 -8.38
N LEU A 64 -8.56 21.55 -7.22
CA LEU A 64 -9.32 22.72 -6.74
C LEU A 64 -8.34 23.86 -6.42
N ARG A 65 -8.54 25.00 -7.10
CA ARG A 65 -7.77 26.24 -6.89
C ARG A 65 -8.62 27.27 -6.16
N VAL A 66 -8.05 27.86 -5.12
CA VAL A 66 -8.72 28.91 -4.34
C VAL A 66 -7.75 30.05 -4.11
N GLY A 67 -8.17 31.28 -4.43
CA GLY A 67 -7.34 32.50 -4.27
C GLY A 67 -6.07 32.49 -5.13
N GLU A 68 -5.07 33.29 -4.71
CA GLU A 68 -3.82 33.52 -5.44
C GLU A 68 -2.60 32.80 -4.80
N GLY A 69 -2.83 31.91 -3.83
CA GLY A 69 -1.78 31.13 -3.15
C GLY A 69 -1.04 30.25 -4.14
N LYS A 70 0.29 30.13 -3.94
CA LYS A 70 1.18 29.37 -4.84
C LYS A 70 1.45 27.95 -4.36
N LYS A 71 1.15 27.65 -3.10
CA LYS A 71 1.37 26.34 -2.52
C LYS A 71 0.42 25.29 -3.14
N ARG A 72 0.92 24.07 -3.27
CA ARG A 72 0.21 22.94 -3.88
C ARG A 72 0.28 21.74 -2.94
N LEU A 73 -0.87 21.21 -2.60
CA LEU A 73 -1.02 20.07 -1.69
C LEU A 73 -1.60 18.88 -2.42
N GLY A 74 -0.98 17.70 -2.28
CA GLY A 74 -1.53 16.42 -2.71
C GLY A 74 -2.12 15.63 -1.55
N LEU A 75 -3.32 15.09 -1.72
CA LEU A 75 -3.93 14.12 -0.81
C LEU A 75 -4.27 12.87 -1.61
N ARG A 76 -3.82 11.68 -1.14
CA ARG A 76 -4.00 10.41 -1.85
C ARG A 76 -4.91 9.45 -1.11
N ALA A 77 -5.77 8.79 -1.85
CA ALA A 77 -6.47 7.58 -1.45
C ALA A 77 -6.35 6.52 -2.55
N ASP A 78 -6.22 5.26 -2.16
CA ASP A 78 -6.33 4.08 -3.02
C ASP A 78 -7.79 3.70 -3.27
N MET A 79 -8.05 2.92 -4.35
CA MET A 79 -9.41 2.60 -4.78
C MET A 79 -9.67 1.10 -4.95
N ASP A 80 -8.66 0.28 -5.08
CA ASP A 80 -8.78 -1.12 -5.49
C ASP A 80 -9.21 -2.07 -4.37
N ALA A 81 -9.68 -3.24 -4.79
CA ALA A 81 -10.10 -4.33 -3.93
C ALA A 81 -9.24 -5.58 -4.15
N LEU A 82 -9.40 -6.56 -3.27
CA LEU A 82 -8.69 -7.84 -3.29
C LEU A 82 -9.46 -8.92 -4.06
N PRO A 83 -8.76 -9.83 -4.78
CA PRO A 83 -9.34 -11.01 -5.41
C PRO A 83 -9.59 -12.11 -4.37
N MET A 84 -10.51 -11.88 -3.43
CA MET A 84 -10.86 -12.82 -2.37
C MET A 84 -12.34 -12.80 -2.04
N GLN A 85 -12.86 -13.91 -1.49
CA GLN A 85 -14.26 -14.03 -1.12
C GLN A 85 -14.53 -13.43 0.26
N GLU A 86 -15.47 -12.49 0.34
CA GLU A 86 -15.93 -11.93 1.61
C GLU A 86 -16.78 -12.93 2.42
N ARG A 87 -16.61 -12.87 3.75
CA ARG A 87 -17.36 -13.66 4.74
C ARG A 87 -17.75 -12.83 5.98
N SER A 88 -17.88 -11.52 5.83
CA SER A 88 -18.21 -10.61 6.95
C SER A 88 -19.64 -10.78 7.45
N GLY A 89 -20.56 -11.27 6.61
CA GLY A 89 -21.98 -11.39 6.94
C GLY A 89 -22.69 -10.03 7.07
N LYS A 90 -22.10 -8.95 6.60
CA LYS A 90 -22.69 -7.60 6.69
C LYS A 90 -23.82 -7.42 5.67
N PRO A 91 -24.83 -6.57 5.97
CA PRO A 91 -25.90 -6.23 5.02
C PRO A 91 -25.42 -5.56 3.73
N TRP A 92 -24.22 -4.98 3.77
CA TRP A 92 -23.54 -4.32 2.65
C TRP A 92 -22.36 -5.12 2.12
N ALA A 93 -22.29 -6.42 2.39
CA ALA A 93 -21.24 -7.28 1.86
C ALA A 93 -21.15 -7.21 0.32
N SER A 94 -19.98 -7.53 -0.20
CA SER A 94 -19.71 -7.59 -1.64
C SER A 94 -20.79 -8.36 -2.41
N GLN A 95 -21.24 -7.79 -3.50
CA GLN A 95 -22.17 -8.43 -4.45
C GLN A 95 -21.43 -9.01 -5.66
N VAL A 96 -20.10 -8.96 -5.67
CA VAL A 96 -19.23 -9.48 -6.72
C VAL A 96 -18.46 -10.67 -6.18
N ASP A 97 -18.76 -11.83 -6.72
CA ASP A 97 -18.12 -13.09 -6.27
C ASP A 97 -16.59 -13.03 -6.46
N GLY A 98 -15.84 -13.46 -5.44
CA GLY A 98 -14.38 -13.47 -5.46
C GLY A 98 -13.71 -12.10 -5.42
N ARG A 99 -14.43 -11.00 -5.14
CA ARG A 99 -13.86 -9.65 -4.99
C ARG A 99 -14.35 -9.00 -3.70
N PHE A 100 -13.46 -8.32 -2.99
CA PHE A 100 -13.76 -7.79 -1.66
C PHE A 100 -12.84 -6.64 -1.26
N HIS A 101 -13.37 -5.55 -0.71
CA HIS A 101 -12.59 -4.50 -0.07
C HIS A 101 -12.05 -4.95 1.30
N GLY A 102 -11.12 -5.91 1.27
CA GLY A 102 -10.53 -6.51 2.46
C GLY A 102 -9.44 -5.67 3.12
N CYS A 103 -9.02 -4.54 2.51
CA CYS A 103 -8.03 -3.62 3.06
C CYS A 103 -8.63 -2.27 3.50
N GLY A 104 -9.85 -1.94 3.06
CA GLY A 104 -10.55 -0.73 3.45
C GLY A 104 -10.39 0.44 2.48
N HIS A 105 -9.97 0.19 1.24
CA HIS A 105 -9.80 1.23 0.23
C HIS A 105 -11.13 1.91 -0.18
N ASP A 106 -12.26 1.23 -0.04
CA ASP A 106 -13.60 1.84 -0.09
C ASP A 106 -13.77 2.95 0.96
N GLY A 107 -13.24 2.72 2.18
CA GLY A 107 -13.19 3.71 3.24
C GLY A 107 -12.21 4.85 2.96
N HIS A 108 -11.02 4.55 2.44
CA HIS A 108 -10.02 5.58 2.10
C HIS A 108 -10.54 6.52 1.00
N THR A 109 -11.04 5.94 -0.10
CA THR A 109 -11.68 6.68 -1.20
C THR A 109 -12.82 7.56 -0.68
N THR A 110 -13.72 7.00 0.13
CA THR A 110 -14.85 7.73 0.68
C THR A 110 -14.42 8.83 1.65
N THR A 111 -13.41 8.58 2.48
CA THR A 111 -12.84 9.58 3.40
C THR A 111 -12.32 10.80 2.65
N LEU A 112 -11.60 10.58 1.53
CA LEU A 112 -11.09 11.66 0.71
C LEU A 112 -12.21 12.41 -0.03
N LEU A 113 -13.22 11.71 -0.53
CA LEU A 113 -14.42 12.33 -1.11
C LEU A 113 -15.21 13.15 -0.07
N TYR A 114 -15.29 12.69 1.16
CA TYR A 114 -15.95 13.42 2.25
C TYR A 114 -15.25 14.76 2.53
N ALA A 115 -13.94 14.77 2.61
CA ALA A 115 -13.16 15.99 2.71
C ALA A 115 -13.34 16.88 1.46
N ALA A 116 -13.37 16.29 0.27
CA ALA A 116 -13.52 17.00 -1.00
C ALA A 116 -14.80 17.82 -1.07
N GLU A 117 -15.95 17.25 -0.65
CA GLU A 117 -17.22 17.97 -0.61
C GLU A 117 -17.14 19.21 0.30
N TYR A 118 -16.64 19.01 1.51
CA TYR A 118 -16.48 20.10 2.48
C TYR A 118 -15.56 21.20 1.96
N LEU A 119 -14.38 20.85 1.47
CA LEU A 119 -13.38 21.80 0.99
C LEU A 119 -13.86 22.59 -0.24
N ALA A 120 -14.60 21.96 -1.14
CA ALA A 120 -15.20 22.63 -2.29
C ALA A 120 -16.29 23.64 -1.89
N ARG A 121 -17.07 23.32 -0.86
CA ARG A 121 -18.16 24.16 -0.36
C ARG A 121 -17.65 25.33 0.49
N ILE A 122 -16.67 25.11 1.35
CA ILE A 122 -16.21 26.10 2.33
C ILE A 122 -15.08 26.98 1.82
N ARG A 123 -14.10 26.39 1.09
CA ARG A 123 -12.97 27.09 0.45
C ARG A 123 -12.14 27.98 1.38
N GLN A 124 -11.94 27.57 2.62
CA GLN A 124 -11.14 28.32 3.62
C GLN A 124 -9.63 28.05 3.51
N PHE A 125 -9.11 28.14 2.28
CA PHE A 125 -7.67 28.02 2.01
C PHE A 125 -7.28 28.85 0.79
N THR A 126 -5.99 29.00 0.52
CA THR A 126 -5.48 29.68 -0.68
C THR A 126 -4.34 28.87 -1.29
N GLY A 127 -4.46 28.51 -2.57
CA GLY A 127 -3.51 27.64 -3.28
C GLY A 127 -4.20 26.58 -4.12
N THR A 128 -3.48 25.50 -4.39
CA THR A 128 -3.99 24.39 -5.22
C THR A 128 -4.02 23.10 -4.38
N LEU A 129 -5.19 22.47 -4.34
CA LEU A 129 -5.39 21.15 -3.78
C LEU A 129 -5.50 20.12 -4.91
N GLN A 130 -4.70 19.07 -4.85
CA GLN A 130 -4.73 17.92 -5.74
C GLN A 130 -5.25 16.71 -4.95
N LEU A 131 -6.40 16.17 -5.34
CA LEU A 131 -6.96 14.94 -4.79
C LEU A 131 -6.62 13.79 -5.74
N ILE A 132 -5.80 12.86 -5.27
CA ILE A 132 -5.25 11.77 -6.07
C ILE A 132 -5.93 10.47 -5.65
N PHE A 133 -6.75 9.91 -6.54
CA PHE A 133 -7.39 8.61 -6.36
C PHE A 133 -6.62 7.58 -7.17
N GLN A 134 -5.88 6.74 -6.46
CA GLN A 134 -4.91 5.83 -7.03
C GLN A 134 -5.49 4.43 -7.22
N PRO A 135 -5.31 3.78 -8.40
CA PRO A 135 -5.65 2.38 -8.61
C PRO A 135 -4.54 1.43 -8.13
N ALA A 136 -4.87 0.15 -8.03
CA ALA A 136 -3.95 -0.99 -8.01
C ALA A 136 -2.84 -0.93 -6.93
N GLU A 137 -3.18 -0.47 -5.71
CA GLU A 137 -2.27 -0.50 -4.57
C GLU A 137 -1.90 -1.92 -4.19
N GLU A 138 -2.87 -2.84 -4.14
CA GLU A 138 -2.71 -4.25 -3.76
C GLU A 138 -1.77 -5.05 -4.69
N LEU A 139 -1.54 -4.52 -5.89
CA LEU A 139 -0.53 -5.05 -6.81
C LEU A 139 0.87 -4.45 -6.55
N LEU A 140 0.99 -3.47 -5.64
CA LEU A 140 2.19 -2.67 -5.40
C LEU A 140 2.75 -2.06 -6.69
N TYR A 141 1.87 -1.55 -7.54
CA TYR A 141 2.24 -1.10 -8.87
C TYR A 141 1.50 0.16 -9.36
N GLY A 142 0.30 0.43 -8.87
CA GLY A 142 -0.54 1.53 -9.35
C GLY A 142 0.06 2.91 -9.08
N GLY A 143 0.65 3.12 -7.90
CA GLY A 143 1.35 4.36 -7.55
C GLY A 143 2.54 4.62 -8.47
N ARG A 144 3.32 3.58 -8.77
CA ARG A 144 4.43 3.65 -9.73
C ARG A 144 3.95 4.06 -11.13
N VAL A 145 2.92 3.39 -11.66
CA VAL A 145 2.40 3.69 -13.00
C VAL A 145 1.85 5.10 -13.08
N MET A 146 1.14 5.59 -12.06
CA MET A 146 0.70 7.00 -12.03
C MET A 146 1.86 7.98 -12.12
N VAL A 147 2.97 7.70 -11.41
CA VAL A 147 4.18 8.53 -11.47
C VAL A 147 4.81 8.47 -12.86
N GLU A 148 4.96 7.27 -13.43
CA GLU A 148 5.50 7.06 -14.79
C GLU A 148 4.64 7.72 -15.87
N ASP A 149 3.30 7.79 -15.69
CA ASP A 149 2.37 8.50 -16.57
C ASP A 149 2.42 10.04 -16.39
N GLY A 150 3.31 10.55 -15.53
CA GLY A 150 3.54 11.98 -15.35
C GLY A 150 2.61 12.65 -14.34
N LEU A 151 2.21 11.96 -13.28
CA LEU A 151 1.36 12.51 -12.22
C LEU A 151 1.86 13.87 -11.72
N PHE A 152 3.13 13.97 -11.36
CA PHE A 152 3.66 15.20 -10.77
C PHE A 152 4.13 16.24 -11.78
N ASP A 153 4.30 15.86 -13.05
CA ASP A 153 4.53 16.79 -14.15
C ASP A 153 3.23 17.56 -14.49
N GLN A 154 2.10 16.85 -14.47
CA GLN A 154 0.79 17.42 -14.78
C GLN A 154 0.12 18.04 -13.54
N PHE A 155 0.28 17.45 -12.37
CA PHE A 155 -0.35 17.84 -11.10
C PHE A 155 0.70 18.05 -10.01
N PRO A 156 1.58 19.05 -10.14
CA PRO A 156 2.66 19.26 -9.21
C PRO A 156 2.15 19.55 -7.80
N CYS A 157 2.80 18.92 -6.82
CA CYS A 157 2.55 19.11 -5.38
C CYS A 157 3.83 19.64 -4.71
N ASP A 158 3.71 20.40 -3.63
CA ASP A 158 4.84 20.81 -2.79
C ASP A 158 4.91 19.95 -1.52
N ALA A 159 3.81 19.29 -1.17
CA ALA A 159 3.73 18.21 -0.18
C ALA A 159 2.62 17.22 -0.58
N ILE A 160 2.74 15.96 -0.12
CA ILE A 160 1.75 14.90 -0.38
C ILE A 160 1.51 14.08 0.88
N PHE A 161 0.24 13.69 1.09
CA PHE A 161 -0.15 12.88 2.23
C PHE A 161 -1.01 11.68 1.82
N GLY A 162 -0.80 10.54 2.51
CA GLY A 162 -1.61 9.34 2.45
C GLY A 162 -2.01 8.85 3.84
N LEU A 163 -3.07 8.07 3.96
CA LEU A 163 -3.49 7.45 5.21
C LEU A 163 -3.92 6.01 5.02
N HIS A 164 -3.89 5.24 6.10
CA HIS A 164 -4.46 3.90 6.16
C HIS A 164 -5.23 3.67 7.45
N ASN A 165 -6.35 2.98 7.37
CA ASN A 165 -7.03 2.45 8.55
C ASN A 165 -6.22 1.31 9.17
N MET A 166 -6.19 1.22 10.50
CA MET A 166 -5.39 0.20 11.17
C MET A 166 -6.20 -0.53 12.25
N PRO A 167 -6.80 -1.69 11.94
CA PRO A 167 -7.33 -2.60 12.97
C PRO A 167 -6.22 -3.01 13.96
N GLY A 168 -6.62 -3.22 15.24
CA GLY A 168 -5.68 -3.53 16.32
C GLY A 168 -5.03 -2.29 16.96
N GLN A 169 -5.38 -1.08 16.48
CA GLN A 169 -5.09 0.18 17.18
C GLN A 169 -6.40 0.79 17.71
N PRO A 170 -6.39 1.44 18.89
CA PRO A 170 -7.58 2.07 19.46
C PRO A 170 -8.28 2.98 18.47
N LEU A 171 -9.61 2.99 18.48
CA LEU A 171 -10.44 3.75 17.54
C LEU A 171 -10.06 5.24 17.52
N GLY A 172 -9.81 5.77 16.33
CA GLY A 172 -9.46 7.17 16.10
C GLY A 172 -8.03 7.55 16.51
N LYS A 173 -7.21 6.61 16.98
CA LYS A 173 -5.80 6.85 17.30
C LYS A 173 -5.00 7.12 16.04
N ILE A 174 -4.31 8.27 15.99
CA ILE A 174 -3.45 8.64 14.87
C ILE A 174 -2.04 8.12 15.14
N GLY A 175 -1.59 7.21 14.28
CA GLY A 175 -0.27 6.61 14.35
C GLY A 175 0.72 7.29 13.39
N LEU A 176 1.81 7.81 13.91
CA LEU A 176 2.84 8.53 13.17
C LEU A 176 4.20 7.88 13.36
N ARG A 177 5.06 7.98 12.35
CA ARG A 177 6.45 7.57 12.45
C ARG A 177 7.33 8.37 11.49
N ASP A 178 8.40 8.94 12.02
CA ASP A 178 9.42 9.61 11.20
C ASP A 178 10.31 8.58 10.50
N GLY A 179 10.72 8.87 9.27
CA GLY A 179 11.56 7.98 8.48
C GLY A 179 10.83 6.72 8.01
N ALA A 180 11.50 5.58 8.04
CA ALA A 180 10.94 4.32 7.54
C ALA A 180 9.72 3.88 8.34
N MET A 181 8.55 3.83 7.71
CA MET A 181 7.28 3.44 8.31
C MET A 181 6.80 2.09 7.81
N MET A 182 6.91 1.80 6.51
CA MET A 182 6.55 0.51 5.93
C MET A 182 7.70 -0.05 5.10
N ALA A 183 7.79 -1.39 5.06
CA ALA A 183 8.91 -2.07 4.41
C ALA A 183 8.85 -1.98 2.89
N SER A 184 10.02 -2.06 2.26
CA SER A 184 10.10 -2.44 0.85
C SER A 184 9.51 -3.83 0.63
N SER A 185 9.08 -4.09 -0.59
CA SER A 185 8.65 -5.43 -1.02
C SER A 185 9.35 -5.79 -2.30
N ASP A 186 9.95 -6.97 -2.36
CA ASP A 186 10.50 -7.51 -3.60
C ASP A 186 10.01 -8.94 -3.79
N THR A 187 9.58 -9.23 -5.01
CA THR A 187 9.23 -10.57 -5.46
C THR A 187 10.29 -11.05 -6.45
N LEU A 188 10.93 -12.16 -6.11
CA LEU A 188 11.97 -12.77 -6.93
C LEU A 188 11.57 -14.17 -7.35
N HIS A 189 11.90 -14.54 -8.58
CA HIS A 189 11.85 -15.90 -9.06
C HIS A 189 13.27 -16.40 -9.28
N ILE A 190 13.57 -17.63 -8.85
CA ILE A 190 14.81 -18.35 -9.12
C ILE A 190 14.44 -19.59 -9.91
N GLU A 191 14.91 -19.67 -11.14
CA GLU A 191 14.85 -20.89 -11.95
C GLU A 191 16.14 -21.65 -11.79
N VAL A 192 16.07 -22.90 -11.31
CA VAL A 192 17.20 -23.82 -11.23
C VAL A 192 17.08 -24.84 -12.34
N LYS A 193 18.14 -24.98 -13.16
CA LYS A 193 18.22 -25.97 -14.24
C LYS A 193 19.36 -26.93 -14.00
N GLY A 194 19.03 -28.21 -14.01
CA GLY A 194 19.95 -29.32 -13.91
C GLY A 194 19.89 -30.25 -15.12
N VAL A 195 20.09 -31.55 -14.91
CA VAL A 195 19.98 -32.61 -15.92
C VAL A 195 19.09 -33.71 -15.37
N GLY A 196 17.90 -33.89 -15.94
CA GLY A 196 16.95 -34.91 -15.52
C GLY A 196 17.35 -36.30 -15.93
N GLY A 197 16.73 -37.30 -15.26
CA GLY A 197 16.97 -38.71 -15.61
C GLY A 197 16.23 -39.70 -14.74
N HIS A 198 16.64 -40.96 -14.86
CA HIS A 198 16.03 -42.04 -14.11
C HIS A 198 16.47 -42.03 -12.65
N GLY A 199 15.56 -42.10 -11.69
CA GLY A 199 15.83 -42.01 -10.25
C GLY A 199 16.81 -43.06 -9.71
N ALA A 200 17.02 -44.16 -10.42
CA ALA A 200 17.97 -45.23 -10.06
C ALA A 200 19.35 -45.08 -10.74
N VAL A 201 19.58 -44.04 -11.56
CA VAL A 201 20.82 -43.79 -12.29
C VAL A 201 21.27 -42.33 -12.08
N PRO A 202 21.48 -41.89 -10.81
CA PRO A 202 21.73 -40.50 -10.47
C PRO A 202 23.06 -39.96 -11.00
N GLU A 203 24.05 -40.81 -11.27
CA GLU A 203 25.39 -40.46 -11.75
C GLU A 203 25.40 -39.81 -13.15
N HIS A 204 24.31 -39.91 -13.90
CA HIS A 204 24.13 -39.28 -15.21
C HIS A 204 23.26 -38.01 -15.15
N THR A 205 22.98 -37.50 -13.94
CA THR A 205 22.03 -36.42 -13.72
C THR A 205 22.62 -35.29 -12.90
N VAL A 206 21.91 -34.15 -12.90
CA VAL A 206 22.10 -33.05 -11.97
C VAL A 206 20.72 -32.70 -11.38
N ASP A 207 20.50 -33.10 -10.14
CA ASP A 207 19.19 -32.99 -9.48
C ASP A 207 18.86 -31.53 -9.11
N ALA A 208 18.05 -30.89 -9.94
CA ALA A 208 17.63 -29.51 -9.70
C ALA A 208 16.84 -29.34 -8.38
N THR A 209 16.13 -30.38 -7.93
CA THR A 209 15.38 -30.35 -6.65
C THR A 209 16.34 -30.31 -5.47
N LEU A 210 17.39 -31.12 -5.47
CA LEU A 210 18.42 -31.10 -4.44
C LEU A 210 19.12 -29.74 -4.38
N VAL A 211 19.47 -29.17 -5.55
CA VAL A 211 20.10 -27.84 -5.66
C VAL A 211 19.19 -26.76 -5.05
N ALA A 212 17.90 -26.74 -5.38
CA ALA A 212 16.94 -25.79 -4.84
C ALA A 212 16.82 -25.89 -3.30
N CYS A 213 16.89 -27.09 -2.74
CA CYS A 213 16.93 -27.28 -1.28
C CYS A 213 18.20 -26.65 -0.67
N HIS A 214 19.37 -26.85 -1.27
CA HIS A 214 20.62 -26.22 -0.81
C HIS A 214 20.57 -24.70 -0.93
N ILE A 215 20.06 -24.15 -2.02
CA ILE A 215 19.83 -22.71 -2.17
C ILE A 215 18.93 -22.20 -1.05
N THR A 216 17.80 -22.86 -0.78
CA THR A 216 16.84 -22.47 0.27
C THR A 216 17.51 -22.35 1.65
N LEU A 217 18.33 -23.35 2.01
CA LEU A 217 19.07 -23.34 3.28
C LEU A 217 20.14 -22.24 3.32
N ALA A 218 20.90 -22.08 2.25
CA ALA A 218 21.98 -21.10 2.17
C ALA A 218 21.44 -19.66 2.25
N LEU A 219 20.28 -19.37 1.64
CA LEU A 219 19.63 -18.05 1.70
C LEU A 219 19.32 -17.61 3.15
N GLN A 220 19.08 -18.55 4.09
CA GLN A 220 18.83 -18.20 5.49
C GLN A 220 20.04 -17.54 6.17
N SER A 221 21.24 -17.73 5.63
CA SER A 221 22.45 -17.08 6.11
C SER A 221 22.49 -15.57 5.86
N ILE A 222 21.71 -15.06 4.91
CA ILE A 222 21.69 -13.63 4.56
C ILE A 222 21.29 -12.80 5.77
N VAL A 223 20.13 -13.06 6.33
CA VAL A 223 19.61 -12.31 7.49
C VAL A 223 20.48 -12.54 8.72
N SER A 224 20.94 -13.78 8.94
CA SER A 224 21.69 -14.13 10.16
C SER A 224 23.16 -13.75 10.12
N ARG A 225 23.79 -13.53 8.94
CA ARG A 225 25.26 -13.35 8.79
C ARG A 225 25.68 -12.18 7.91
N ASN A 226 24.80 -11.62 7.09
CA ASN A 226 25.15 -10.51 6.20
C ASN A 226 24.50 -9.17 6.60
N ILE A 227 23.46 -9.21 7.43
CA ILE A 227 22.73 -8.03 7.88
C ILE A 227 23.01 -7.77 9.35
N THR A 228 23.19 -6.51 9.72
CA THR A 228 23.36 -6.13 11.13
C THR A 228 22.11 -6.48 11.94
N PRO A 229 22.24 -6.98 13.18
CA PRO A 229 21.08 -7.32 14.02
C PRO A 229 20.12 -6.16 14.33
N PHE A 230 20.54 -4.92 14.07
CA PHE A 230 19.73 -3.72 14.29
C PHE A 230 18.86 -3.33 13.08
N GLU A 231 19.06 -3.99 11.94
CA GLU A 231 18.29 -3.74 10.72
C GLU A 231 17.37 -4.93 10.42
N PRO A 232 16.05 -4.72 10.39
CA PRO A 232 15.13 -5.80 10.07
C PRO A 232 15.17 -6.15 8.58
N ALA A 233 15.25 -7.45 8.30
CA ALA A 233 15.14 -8.00 6.96
C ALA A 233 14.41 -9.34 7.00
N VAL A 234 13.60 -9.61 5.99
CA VAL A 234 12.87 -10.87 5.80
C VAL A 234 13.21 -11.43 4.43
N VAL A 235 13.62 -12.69 4.38
CA VAL A 235 13.79 -13.46 3.14
C VAL A 235 12.96 -14.74 3.27
N THR A 236 11.90 -14.85 2.51
CA THR A 236 10.99 -16.01 2.55
C THR A 236 10.95 -16.69 1.20
N VAL A 237 11.24 -17.99 1.17
CA VAL A 237 10.93 -18.85 0.02
C VAL A 237 9.51 -19.34 0.19
N GLY A 238 8.57 -18.69 -0.51
CA GLY A 238 7.14 -18.95 -0.37
C GLY A 238 6.64 -20.12 -1.23
N SER A 239 7.39 -20.48 -2.28
CA SER A 239 7.02 -21.59 -3.17
C SER A 239 8.25 -22.25 -3.77
N ILE A 240 8.23 -23.59 -3.84
CA ILE A 240 9.17 -24.41 -4.60
C ILE A 240 8.34 -25.37 -5.45
N GLN A 241 8.45 -25.26 -6.77
CA GLN A 241 7.73 -26.09 -7.72
C GLN A 241 8.72 -27.02 -8.43
N ALA A 242 8.67 -28.31 -8.09
CA ALA A 242 9.63 -29.31 -8.54
C ALA A 242 8.97 -30.68 -8.76
N GLY A 243 9.34 -31.36 -9.85
CA GLY A 243 9.07 -32.77 -10.11
C GLY A 243 7.58 -33.19 -10.15
N HIS A 244 7.37 -34.41 -10.65
CA HIS A 244 6.00 -34.99 -10.77
C HIS A 244 5.93 -36.46 -10.40
N ALA A 245 7.04 -37.20 -10.43
CA ALA A 245 7.06 -38.63 -10.21
C ALA A 245 8.25 -39.07 -9.37
N PRO A 246 8.12 -40.07 -8.47
CA PRO A 246 9.15 -40.45 -7.52
C PRO A 246 10.37 -41.17 -8.16
N ASN A 247 10.23 -41.65 -9.38
CA ASN A 247 11.27 -42.37 -10.11
C ASN A 247 11.98 -41.52 -11.18
N ILE A 248 11.72 -40.21 -11.22
CA ILE A 248 12.33 -39.24 -12.15
C ILE A 248 13.10 -38.21 -11.37
N ILE A 249 14.39 -38.02 -11.68
CA ILE A 249 15.18 -36.87 -11.23
C ILE A 249 14.78 -35.66 -12.08
N ASN A 250 14.40 -34.60 -11.39
CA ASN A 250 13.87 -33.39 -12.00
C ASN A 250 14.99 -32.48 -12.52
N ASP A 251 14.83 -31.96 -13.73
CA ASP A 251 15.81 -31.07 -14.38
C ASP A 251 15.50 -29.57 -14.20
N HIS A 252 14.34 -29.22 -13.64
CA HIS A 252 13.91 -27.82 -13.51
C HIS A 252 13.14 -27.59 -12.21
N VAL A 253 13.47 -26.48 -11.51
CA VAL A 253 12.74 -26.02 -10.32
C VAL A 253 12.49 -24.52 -10.45
N LEU A 254 11.27 -24.09 -10.14
CA LEU A 254 10.90 -22.69 -9.95
C LEU A 254 10.70 -22.41 -8.46
N MET A 255 11.54 -21.52 -7.92
CA MET A 255 11.38 -20.97 -6.58
C MET A 255 10.82 -19.56 -6.65
N LYS A 256 9.88 -19.21 -5.75
CA LYS A 256 9.32 -17.86 -5.63
C LYS A 256 9.58 -17.33 -4.23
N LEU A 257 10.16 -16.14 -4.15
CA LEU A 257 10.61 -15.52 -2.92
C LEU A 257 9.93 -14.16 -2.71
N THR A 258 9.77 -13.77 -1.46
CA THR A 258 9.51 -12.38 -1.07
C THR A 258 10.60 -11.88 -0.13
N VAL A 259 11.00 -10.63 -0.33
CA VAL A 259 11.98 -9.92 0.48
C VAL A 259 11.35 -8.67 1.06
N ARG A 260 11.63 -8.37 2.33
CA ARG A 260 11.16 -7.15 3.03
C ARG A 260 12.32 -6.52 3.78
N THR A 261 12.48 -5.19 3.68
CA THR A 261 13.47 -4.42 4.45
C THR A 261 12.92 -3.05 4.81
N LEU A 262 13.51 -2.40 5.82
CA LEU A 262 13.19 -1.01 6.21
C LEU A 262 14.30 -0.02 5.84
N ASN A 263 15.30 -0.47 5.06
CA ASN A 263 16.45 0.32 4.67
C ASN A 263 16.87 -0.06 3.25
N GLU A 264 17.00 0.92 2.35
CA GLU A 264 17.33 0.68 0.94
C GLU A 264 18.72 0.05 0.75
N GLN A 265 19.72 0.42 1.54
CA GLN A 265 21.05 -0.19 1.46
C GLN A 265 21.05 -1.65 1.90
N VAL A 266 20.23 -1.97 2.92
CA VAL A 266 19.99 -3.36 3.34
C VAL A 266 19.27 -4.13 2.24
N ARG A 267 18.28 -3.52 1.60
CA ARG A 267 17.55 -4.09 0.47
C ARG A 267 18.49 -4.48 -0.67
N GLU A 268 19.30 -3.53 -1.13
CA GLU A 268 20.32 -3.78 -2.17
C GLU A 268 21.26 -4.93 -1.79
N THR A 269 21.74 -4.92 -0.54
CA THR A 269 22.62 -5.99 -0.03
C THR A 269 21.93 -7.33 -0.04
N VAL A 270 20.67 -7.42 0.42
CA VAL A 270 19.91 -8.69 0.46
C VAL A 270 19.68 -9.22 -0.96
N LEU A 271 19.22 -8.36 -1.88
CA LEU A 271 18.96 -8.74 -3.26
C LEU A 271 20.22 -9.25 -3.97
N GLN A 272 21.35 -8.57 -3.78
CA GLN A 272 22.65 -9.00 -4.34
C GLN A 272 23.09 -10.34 -3.73
N ARG A 273 22.95 -10.51 -2.39
CA ARG A 273 23.34 -11.76 -1.73
C ARG A 273 22.47 -12.95 -2.16
N ILE A 274 21.16 -12.72 -2.40
CA ILE A 274 20.29 -13.77 -2.96
C ILE A 274 20.83 -14.24 -4.31
N HIS A 275 21.17 -13.29 -5.19
CA HIS A 275 21.76 -13.61 -6.50
C HIS A 275 23.05 -14.44 -6.34
N ASP A 276 24.03 -13.91 -5.59
CA ASP A 276 25.36 -14.54 -5.44
C ASP A 276 25.24 -15.95 -4.87
N ILE A 277 24.42 -16.12 -3.84
CA ILE A 277 24.25 -17.43 -3.18
C ILE A 277 23.57 -18.42 -4.13
N ALA A 278 22.51 -18.00 -4.82
CA ALA A 278 21.78 -18.89 -5.71
C ALA A 278 22.65 -19.38 -6.88
N VAL A 279 23.41 -18.48 -7.49
CA VAL A 279 24.32 -18.82 -8.59
C VAL A 279 25.45 -19.73 -8.09
N ALA A 280 26.15 -19.35 -7.03
CA ALA A 280 27.27 -20.14 -6.50
C ALA A 280 26.84 -21.53 -6.02
N GLN A 281 25.67 -21.64 -5.37
CA GLN A 281 25.13 -22.96 -4.97
C GLN A 281 24.80 -23.82 -6.17
N ALA A 282 24.16 -23.28 -7.20
CA ALA A 282 23.86 -24.03 -8.40
C ALA A 282 25.12 -24.51 -9.11
N GLU A 283 26.12 -23.66 -9.30
CA GLU A 283 27.41 -23.99 -9.90
C GLU A 283 28.15 -25.10 -9.15
N SER A 284 28.10 -25.11 -7.82
CA SER A 284 28.73 -26.15 -6.99
C SER A 284 28.18 -27.57 -7.23
N PHE A 285 26.99 -27.66 -7.82
CA PHE A 285 26.34 -28.92 -8.22
C PHE A 285 26.33 -29.15 -9.74
N ASN A 286 27.06 -28.35 -10.52
CA ASN A 286 27.02 -28.33 -12.00
C ASN A 286 25.62 -28.01 -12.56
N ALA A 287 24.79 -27.29 -11.83
CA ALA A 287 23.51 -26.70 -12.26
C ALA A 287 23.66 -25.23 -12.59
N THR A 288 22.60 -24.62 -13.11
CA THR A 288 22.53 -23.17 -13.28
C THR A 288 21.33 -22.60 -12.52
N ALA A 289 21.47 -21.38 -12.01
CA ALA A 289 20.37 -20.62 -11.44
C ALA A 289 20.23 -19.27 -12.17
N THR A 290 18.99 -18.94 -12.54
CA THR A 290 18.65 -17.65 -13.16
C THR A 290 17.66 -16.93 -12.25
N LEU A 291 17.94 -15.67 -11.93
CA LEU A 291 17.07 -14.85 -11.09
C LEU A 291 16.32 -13.82 -11.95
N THR A 292 15.04 -13.67 -11.65
CA THR A 292 14.17 -12.62 -12.19
C THR A 292 13.59 -11.81 -11.05
N HIS A 293 13.81 -10.49 -11.04
CA HIS A 293 13.10 -9.56 -10.20
C HIS A 293 11.76 -9.26 -10.87
N VAL A 294 10.66 -9.72 -10.27
CA VAL A 294 9.32 -9.67 -10.89
C VAL A 294 8.67 -8.31 -10.67
N ASN A 295 8.65 -7.88 -9.41
CA ASN A 295 8.18 -6.57 -8.99
C ASN A 295 8.83 -6.17 -7.65
N GLY A 296 8.71 -4.89 -7.30
CA GLY A 296 9.16 -4.39 -6.01
C GLY A 296 8.63 -2.99 -5.76
N SER A 297 8.46 -2.65 -4.48
CA SER A 297 8.18 -1.30 -4.00
C SER A 297 9.29 -0.85 -3.05
N PRO A 298 9.64 0.44 -3.03
CA PRO A 298 10.66 0.98 -2.13
C PRO A 298 10.17 1.03 -0.68
N VAL A 299 11.06 1.37 0.24
CA VAL A 299 10.72 1.65 1.63
C VAL A 299 9.85 2.91 1.69
N LEU A 300 8.68 2.84 2.29
CA LEU A 300 7.87 4.01 2.56
C LEU A 300 8.52 4.81 3.70
N ARG A 301 8.95 6.03 3.40
CA ARG A 301 9.66 6.92 4.33
C ARG A 301 8.94 8.25 4.47
N ASN A 302 8.56 8.59 5.69
CA ASN A 302 7.95 9.87 6.02
C ASN A 302 8.99 10.96 6.24
N ASP A 303 8.70 12.16 5.73
CA ASP A 303 9.45 13.37 6.05
C ASP A 303 9.07 13.86 7.47
N PRO A 304 10.05 14.07 8.37
CA PRO A 304 9.78 14.54 9.73
C PRO A 304 9.02 15.87 9.80
N ALA A 305 9.23 16.79 8.84
CA ALA A 305 8.58 18.10 8.85
C ALA A 305 7.08 17.97 8.51
N THR A 306 6.73 17.19 7.50
CA THR A 306 5.32 16.92 7.15
C THR A 306 4.64 16.07 8.22
N ASN A 307 5.36 15.13 8.82
CA ASN A 307 4.85 14.30 9.93
C ASN A 307 4.55 15.14 11.18
N ALA A 308 5.40 16.13 11.49
CA ALA A 308 5.14 17.11 12.55
C ALA A 308 3.87 17.94 12.29
N MET A 309 3.59 18.28 11.02
CA MET A 309 2.36 18.97 10.64
C MET A 309 1.13 18.09 10.85
N VAL A 310 1.16 16.80 10.49
CA VAL A 310 0.07 15.86 10.79
C VAL A 310 -0.17 15.80 12.30
N ARG A 311 0.89 15.73 13.11
CA ARG A 311 0.82 15.73 14.57
C ARG A 311 0.16 17.00 15.10
N GLU A 312 0.55 18.18 14.60
CA GLU A 312 -0.03 19.47 14.99
C GLU A 312 -1.54 19.51 14.71
N VAL A 313 -1.94 19.15 13.48
CA VAL A 313 -3.36 19.15 13.06
C VAL A 313 -4.18 18.13 13.83
N ALA A 314 -3.70 16.90 13.96
CA ALA A 314 -4.38 15.85 14.70
C ALA A 314 -4.54 16.19 16.19
N THR A 315 -3.52 16.78 16.81
CA THR A 315 -3.58 17.24 18.21
C THR A 315 -4.61 18.35 18.40
N ALA A 316 -4.68 19.29 17.45
CA ALA A 316 -5.66 20.38 17.50
C ALA A 316 -7.11 19.88 17.35
N LEU A 317 -7.33 18.86 16.51
CA LEU A 317 -8.65 18.29 16.24
C LEU A 317 -9.15 17.33 17.34
N PHE A 318 -8.26 16.48 17.83
CA PHE A 318 -8.66 15.31 18.63
C PHE A 318 -8.03 15.24 20.03
N GLY A 319 -7.05 16.11 20.33
CA GLY A 319 -6.28 16.06 21.58
C GLY A 319 -4.96 15.26 21.43
N ALA A 320 -3.98 15.60 22.26
CA ALA A 320 -2.64 15.00 22.20
C ALA A 320 -2.64 13.50 22.54
N GLU A 321 -3.61 13.06 23.34
CA GLU A 321 -3.78 11.66 23.74
C GLU A 321 -4.19 10.76 22.55
N GLN A 322 -4.77 11.33 21.48
CA GLN A 322 -5.13 10.60 20.27
C GLN A 322 -3.99 10.47 19.27
N VAL A 323 -2.84 11.10 19.52
CA VAL A 323 -1.69 11.07 18.60
C VAL A 323 -0.54 10.32 19.25
N GLY A 324 0.04 9.35 18.54
CA GLY A 324 1.13 8.54 19.07
C GLY A 324 2.09 8.06 17.99
N GLU A 325 3.26 7.61 18.44
CA GLU A 325 4.21 6.95 17.56
C GLU A 325 3.86 5.47 17.39
N VAL A 326 4.06 4.95 16.19
CA VAL A 326 3.89 3.54 15.86
C VAL A 326 5.22 2.89 15.52
N LYS A 327 5.28 1.56 15.73
CA LYS A 327 6.39 0.76 15.24
C LYS A 327 6.33 0.67 13.70
N PRO A 328 7.46 0.48 13.01
CA PRO A 328 7.41 0.26 11.57
C PRO A 328 6.68 -1.05 11.26
N PHE A 329 6.00 -1.08 10.12
CA PHE A 329 5.28 -2.24 9.63
C PHE A 329 6.15 -2.99 8.59
N MET A 330 6.10 -4.32 8.61
CA MET A 330 6.74 -5.15 7.57
C MET A 330 5.83 -5.36 6.35
N GLY A 331 4.62 -4.84 6.36
CA GLY A 331 3.80 -4.64 5.17
C GLY A 331 4.39 -3.56 4.27
N SER A 332 3.97 -3.53 3.02
CA SER A 332 4.41 -2.56 2.02
C SER A 332 3.22 -1.74 1.51
N GLU A 333 3.54 -0.59 0.93
CA GLU A 333 2.58 0.38 0.43
C GLU A 333 3.20 1.09 -0.78
N ASP A 334 2.53 1.12 -1.91
CA ASP A 334 3.08 1.66 -3.15
C ASP A 334 3.02 3.19 -3.25
N PHE A 335 2.36 3.87 -2.31
CA PHE A 335 2.53 5.31 -2.08
C PHE A 335 4.00 5.70 -1.89
N ALA A 336 4.83 4.73 -1.50
CA ALA A 336 6.29 4.88 -1.43
C ALA A 336 6.90 5.41 -2.73
N PHE A 337 6.40 5.02 -3.91
CA PHE A 337 6.87 5.56 -5.19
C PHE A 337 6.57 7.05 -5.34
N MET A 338 5.43 7.51 -4.83
CA MET A 338 5.10 8.93 -4.83
C MET A 338 6.02 9.70 -3.90
N LEU A 339 6.38 9.13 -2.73
CA LEU A 339 7.32 9.75 -1.78
C LEU A 339 8.77 9.75 -2.28
N GLU A 340 9.19 8.82 -3.14
CA GLU A 340 10.50 8.89 -3.81
C GLU A 340 10.62 10.10 -4.74
N GLN A 341 9.54 10.42 -5.47
CA GLN A 341 9.50 11.60 -6.35
C GLN A 341 9.25 12.89 -5.56
N HIS A 342 8.50 12.80 -4.46
CA HIS A 342 8.15 13.90 -3.57
C HIS A 342 8.49 13.55 -2.12
N PRO A 343 9.76 13.75 -1.69
CA PRO A 343 10.20 13.39 -0.34
C PRO A 343 9.56 14.25 0.77
N HIS A 344 8.84 15.32 0.42
CA HIS A 344 8.04 16.12 1.36
C HIS A 344 6.65 15.52 1.48
N GLY A 345 6.52 14.44 2.20
CA GLY A 345 5.24 13.77 2.38
C GLY A 345 5.20 12.87 3.61
N SER A 346 3.99 12.50 4.00
CA SER A 346 3.74 11.59 5.11
C SER A 346 2.60 10.63 4.83
N TYR A 347 2.81 9.42 5.28
CA TYR A 347 1.80 8.39 5.41
C TYR A 347 1.55 8.13 6.89
N PHE A 348 0.29 8.05 7.31
CA PHE A 348 -0.06 7.85 8.71
C PHE A 348 -1.24 6.88 8.85
N THR A 349 -1.42 6.32 10.05
CA THR A 349 -2.51 5.40 10.32
C THR A 349 -3.60 6.03 11.17
N ILE A 350 -4.84 5.54 10.99
CA ILE A 350 -5.96 5.83 11.87
C ILE A 350 -6.45 4.51 12.45
N GLY A 351 -6.41 4.39 13.78
CA GLY A 351 -6.84 3.19 14.49
C GLY A 351 -8.32 2.88 14.23
N ALA A 352 -8.61 1.64 13.83
CA ALA A 352 -9.96 1.20 13.49
C ALA A 352 -10.69 0.49 14.64
N GLY A 353 -10.02 0.35 15.78
CA GLY A 353 -10.48 -0.36 16.98
C GLY A 353 -9.52 -1.51 17.32
N ASP A 354 -9.42 -1.81 18.59
CA ASP A 354 -8.52 -2.82 19.18
C ASP A 354 -9.27 -3.92 19.93
N GLU A 355 -10.58 -4.09 19.67
CA GLU A 355 -11.38 -5.16 20.23
C GLU A 355 -10.79 -6.53 19.84
N PRO A 356 -10.76 -7.52 20.76
CA PRO A 356 -10.06 -8.80 20.55
C PRO A 356 -10.56 -9.62 19.36
N ASP A 357 -11.81 -9.44 18.95
CA ASP A 357 -12.47 -10.15 17.86
C ASP A 357 -12.48 -9.37 16.53
N ARG A 358 -11.84 -8.20 16.49
CA ARG A 358 -11.76 -7.40 15.27
C ARG A 358 -10.87 -8.08 14.23
N CYS A 359 -11.43 -8.31 13.06
CA CYS A 359 -10.68 -8.82 11.92
C CYS A 359 -9.62 -7.81 11.44
N MET A 360 -8.41 -8.29 11.18
CA MET A 360 -7.36 -7.52 10.52
C MET A 360 -7.68 -7.36 9.03
N VAL A 361 -7.03 -6.41 8.38
CA VAL A 361 -7.07 -6.29 6.91
C VAL A 361 -6.67 -7.61 6.25
N HIS A 362 -7.16 -7.89 5.05
CA HIS A 362 -7.01 -9.15 4.29
C HIS A 362 -7.65 -10.39 4.95
N ASN A 363 -8.38 -10.23 6.05
CA ASN A 363 -9.21 -11.31 6.61
C ASN A 363 -10.58 -11.32 5.92
N PRO A 364 -11.12 -12.48 5.50
CA PRO A 364 -12.44 -12.54 4.85
C PRO A 364 -13.61 -11.96 5.65
N GLY A 365 -13.46 -11.83 6.95
CA GLY A 365 -14.45 -11.24 7.85
C GLY A 365 -14.25 -9.75 8.13
N TYR A 366 -13.24 -9.11 7.51
CA TYR A 366 -12.95 -7.69 7.71
C TYR A 366 -14.11 -6.80 7.24
N ASP A 367 -14.29 -5.65 7.90
CA ASP A 367 -15.15 -4.54 7.44
C ASP A 367 -14.54 -3.23 7.93
N PHE A 368 -14.49 -2.24 7.06
CA PHE A 368 -14.02 -0.91 7.41
C PHE A 368 -14.92 -0.29 8.48
N ASN A 369 -14.33 0.32 9.51
CA ASN A 369 -15.09 0.99 10.55
C ASN A 369 -15.58 2.36 10.08
N ASP A 370 -16.88 2.48 9.79
CA ASP A 370 -17.50 3.72 9.28
C ASP A 370 -17.23 4.96 10.15
N ALA A 371 -16.99 4.78 11.47
CA ALA A 371 -16.64 5.89 12.37
C ALA A 371 -15.33 6.60 12.02
N LEU A 372 -14.47 5.97 11.19
CA LEU A 372 -13.22 6.59 10.71
C LEU A 372 -13.44 7.62 9.61
N LEU A 373 -14.56 7.58 8.89
CA LEU A 373 -14.84 8.51 7.80
C LEU A 373 -14.78 9.96 8.27
N LEU A 374 -15.44 10.26 9.39
CA LEU A 374 -15.42 11.60 9.99
C LEU A 374 -14.00 12.02 10.43
N THR A 375 -13.30 11.12 11.13
CA THR A 375 -11.94 11.38 11.62
C THR A 375 -10.96 11.65 10.48
N GLY A 376 -10.96 10.81 9.46
CA GLY A 376 -10.09 10.96 8.29
C GLY A 376 -10.42 12.20 7.45
N ALA A 377 -11.71 12.47 7.22
CA ALA A 377 -12.13 13.67 6.51
C ALA A 377 -11.72 14.96 7.25
N ALA A 378 -11.85 14.99 8.58
CA ALA A 378 -11.42 16.12 9.38
C ALA A 378 -9.89 16.33 9.31
N LEU A 379 -9.09 15.24 9.31
CA LEU A 379 -7.65 15.34 9.10
C LEU A 379 -7.30 15.92 7.72
N TRP A 380 -7.94 15.43 6.65
CA TRP A 380 -7.73 15.97 5.32
C TRP A 380 -8.10 17.44 5.19
N CYS A 381 -9.22 17.86 5.77
CA CYS A 381 -9.60 19.27 5.81
C CYS A 381 -8.62 20.10 6.63
N GLY A 382 -8.27 19.65 7.84
CA GLY A 382 -7.33 20.36 8.70
C GLY A 382 -5.93 20.50 8.10
N LEU A 383 -5.42 19.45 7.44
CA LEU A 383 -4.14 19.49 6.72
C LEU A 383 -4.19 20.48 5.54
N THR A 384 -5.29 20.47 4.77
CA THR A 384 -5.51 21.41 3.67
C THR A 384 -5.52 22.86 4.16
N GLU A 385 -6.33 23.17 5.15
CA GLU A 385 -6.44 24.51 5.72
C GLU A 385 -5.15 24.98 6.40
N ARG A 386 -4.37 24.06 7.00
CA ARG A 386 -3.08 24.37 7.64
C ARG A 386 -1.96 24.60 6.63
N TYR A 387 -1.88 23.78 5.58
CA TYR A 387 -0.82 23.85 4.60
C TYR A 387 -1.01 24.98 3.58
N LEU A 388 -2.24 25.16 3.10
CA LEU A 388 -2.62 26.11 2.05
C LEU A 388 -3.09 27.48 2.65
N ARG A 389 -2.47 27.90 3.71
CA ARG A 389 -2.67 29.25 4.28
C ARG A 389 -1.82 30.30 3.61
#